data_b45f234ee675fae53c5f3f6157f474c1
#
_entry.id   b45f234ee675fae53c5f3f6157f474c1
#
_cell.length_a   1.000
_cell.length_b   1.000
_cell.length_c   1.000
_cell.angle_alpha   90.00
_cell.angle_beta   90.00
_cell.angle_gamma   90.00
#
_symmetry.space_group_name_H-M   'P 1'
#
loop_
_entity.id
_entity.type
_entity.pdbx_description
1 polymer ?
#
loop_
_entity_poly.entity_id
_entity_poly.type
_entity_poly.pdbx_seq_one_letter_code
_entity_poly.pdbx_strand_id
1 'polypeptide(L)'
;MNSNLQKAQKSLKATQVAPIAPDASLRQVRLPFRSKILTTPEVYKAATAWILGSTVLLTGAIANAVMSQRSAIHAIGFETTPSIYHAQRIRDSVADMDANVANLLLVPIGQNPDAEKAYQERKKKLSLLLTRAAENITIPIEQTLIVDISLNLSNYIEKIQEAKILHGQGKDEAALKVYREAQQIVDSVLMIKADELDQVNFNALQKSYDSGNRSTAINELFVFLLGAMVVGSLIGLQILLTKWTRRRLNLGLLAATVISTIFVLDTLIRLSSSSNLLQVARVGAFDSLHALRKARSTAYSLNADESRYLLDSKFAALHQENFFSKVTELAFIPNGPSAKTQPDVYSSELRKIANMPDAPSQSVINGAFATQLQNITFDGERKATQIMINDFLNYFDIDQKIRTTTKREEAIALCTGKSNDAFDVFLKSHSKVMDINISAFDSSIYKALTYLDVNGVSKEILAVDSAPNGDNKGLDFFWVKALLVTGAIAGFTIYGIRSRIAEYEA
;
A
#
# COMPACT_ATOMS: atom_id res chain seq x y z
N MET A 1 52.00 -2.49 -39.05
CA MET A 1 51.90 -2.62 -37.59
C MET A 1 53.23 -3.12 -37.02
N ASN A 2 54.27 -2.28 -37.04
CA ASN A 2 55.59 -2.60 -36.48
C ASN A 2 56.54 -1.41 -36.73
N SER A 3 56.26 -0.25 -36.16
CA SER A 3 57.19 0.89 -36.23
C SER A 3 57.23 1.80 -35.01
N ASN A 4 56.47 1.52 -34.00
CA ASN A 4 56.37 2.39 -32.81
C ASN A 4 56.95 1.81 -31.50
N LEU A 5 57.56 0.64 -31.53
CA LEU A 5 58.23 0.00 -30.38
C LEU A 5 59.74 0.16 -30.33
N GLN A 6 60.37 0.76 -31.34
CA GLN A 6 61.83 0.95 -31.36
C GLN A 6 62.28 2.37 -30.95
N LYS A 7 61.38 3.32 -30.65
CA LYS A 7 61.78 4.66 -30.22
C LYS A 7 61.80 4.87 -28.70
N ALA A 8 61.35 3.92 -27.91
CA ALA A 8 61.29 4.02 -26.45
C ALA A 8 62.53 3.43 -25.73
N GLN A 9 63.47 2.79 -26.43
CA GLN A 9 64.64 2.15 -25.81
C GLN A 9 65.97 2.90 -25.94
N LYS A 10 65.95 4.17 -26.37
CA LYS A 10 67.23 4.91 -26.60
C LYS A 10 67.42 6.18 -25.75
N SER A 11 66.75 6.29 -24.61
CA SER A 11 66.83 7.44 -23.70
C SER A 11 67.20 7.10 -22.25
N LEU A 12 67.84 5.99 -22.02
CA LEU A 12 68.39 5.64 -20.70
C LEU A 12 69.89 5.46 -20.80
N LYS A 13 70.60 6.57 -20.95
CA LYS A 13 72.07 6.63 -20.68
C LYS A 13 72.34 7.68 -19.63
N ALA A 14 72.69 7.20 -18.44
CA ALA A 14 73.69 7.69 -17.53
C ALA A 14 73.61 9.19 -17.15
N THR A 15 73.02 9.49 -16.01
CA THR A 15 73.42 10.61 -15.14
C THR A 15 73.98 10.02 -13.86
N GLN A 16 75.28 10.10 -13.72
CA GLN A 16 76.00 9.81 -12.47
C GLN A 16 75.54 10.76 -11.39
N VAL A 17 74.96 10.23 -10.33
CA VAL A 17 74.62 10.98 -9.12
C VAL A 17 75.83 10.98 -8.20
N ALA A 18 76.34 12.16 -7.91
CA ALA A 18 77.34 12.41 -6.90
C ALA A 18 76.82 12.07 -5.47
N PRO A 19 77.62 11.61 -4.53
CA PRO A 19 77.13 11.34 -3.20
C PRO A 19 76.78 12.63 -2.45
N ILE A 20 75.55 12.76 -2.05
CA ILE A 20 75.04 13.85 -1.20
C ILE A 20 75.44 13.51 0.24
N ALA A 21 76.20 14.42 0.86
CA ALA A 21 76.57 14.38 2.28
C ALA A 21 75.27 14.40 3.15
N PRO A 22 75.24 13.77 4.30
CA PRO A 22 74.07 13.80 5.17
C PRO A 22 73.97 15.15 5.82
N ASP A 23 72.98 15.95 5.30
CA ASP A 23 72.62 17.22 5.94
C ASP A 23 71.78 16.95 7.19
N ALA A 24 72.38 17.28 8.32
CA ALA A 24 71.86 17.09 9.67
C ALA A 24 70.87 18.28 9.96
N SER A 25 69.69 18.26 9.35
CA SER A 25 68.60 19.14 9.78
C SER A 25 67.20 18.53 9.49
N LEU A 26 66.96 17.31 9.96
CA LEU A 26 65.62 16.88 10.22
C LEU A 26 65.08 17.66 11.42
N ARG A 27 64.52 18.89 11.12
CA ARG A 27 63.65 19.57 12.05
C ARG A 27 62.49 18.59 12.32
N GLN A 28 62.52 17.93 13.48
CA GLN A 28 61.34 17.33 14.05
C GLN A 28 60.26 18.39 14.15
N VAL A 29 59.26 18.35 13.24
CA VAL A 29 58.01 19.04 13.40
C VAL A 29 57.37 18.41 14.63
N ARG A 30 57.63 18.96 15.80
CA ARG A 30 56.87 18.68 17.01
C ARG A 30 55.46 19.26 16.77
N LEU A 31 54.53 18.39 16.43
CA LEU A 31 53.14 18.69 16.52
C LEU A 31 52.83 19.10 17.97
N PRO A 32 52.28 20.26 18.26
CA PRO A 32 51.97 20.72 19.61
C PRO A 32 50.70 20.06 20.13
N PHE A 33 50.62 18.75 20.15
CA PHE A 33 49.64 18.03 20.95
C PHE A 33 50.35 17.63 22.24
N ARG A 34 50.49 18.59 23.19
CA ARG A 34 50.64 18.27 24.59
C ARG A 34 49.40 17.53 25.01
N SER A 35 49.39 16.22 24.97
CA SER A 35 48.40 15.41 25.68
C SER A 35 48.52 15.79 27.15
N LYS A 36 47.66 16.67 27.65
CA LYS A 36 47.42 16.81 29.06
C LYS A 36 47.08 15.40 29.57
N ILE A 37 47.93 14.81 30.36
CA ILE A 37 47.61 13.56 31.03
C ILE A 37 46.49 13.89 31.98
N LEU A 38 45.25 13.52 31.60
CA LEU A 38 44.06 13.73 32.40
C LEU A 38 44.22 12.98 33.72
N THR A 39 43.93 13.64 34.83
CA THR A 39 43.87 12.98 36.14
C THR A 39 42.68 11.99 36.17
N THR A 40 42.75 10.98 37.05
CA THR A 40 41.68 9.97 37.20
C THR A 40 40.27 10.56 37.33
N PRO A 41 40.02 11.60 38.17
CA PRO A 41 38.73 12.22 38.27
C PRO A 41 38.29 12.99 36.97
N GLU A 42 39.26 13.59 36.26
CA GLU A 42 38.96 14.23 34.95
C GLU A 42 38.52 13.19 33.90
N VAL A 43 39.11 12.00 33.87
CA VAL A 43 38.68 10.90 33.00
C VAL A 43 37.28 10.45 33.35
N TYR A 44 36.91 10.33 34.64
CA TYR A 44 35.54 9.97 35.06
C TYR A 44 34.56 11.03 34.66
N LYS A 45 34.85 12.33 34.88
CA LYS A 45 34.01 13.45 34.48
C LYS A 45 33.79 13.47 32.96
N ALA A 46 34.86 13.30 32.17
CA ALA A 46 34.78 13.26 30.72
C ALA A 46 33.97 12.04 30.20
N ALA A 47 34.22 10.84 30.77
CA ALA A 47 33.45 9.64 30.40
C ALA A 47 31.98 9.76 30.76
N THR A 48 31.67 10.36 31.92
CA THR A 48 30.26 10.64 32.31
C THR A 48 29.61 11.59 31.31
N ALA A 49 30.27 12.72 31.01
CA ALA A 49 29.75 13.68 30.04
C ALA A 49 29.53 13.04 28.64
N TRP A 50 30.47 12.18 28.21
CA TRP A 50 30.33 11.41 26.97
C TRP A 50 29.10 10.47 26.99
N ILE A 51 28.90 9.70 28.06
CA ILE A 51 27.76 8.79 28.20
C ILE A 51 26.46 9.58 28.24
N LEU A 52 26.38 10.67 28.96
CA LEU A 52 25.19 11.53 29.01
C LEU A 52 24.88 12.12 27.63
N GLY A 53 25.88 12.67 26.95
CA GLY A 53 25.73 13.22 25.60
C GLY A 53 25.30 12.15 24.58
N SER A 54 25.92 10.97 24.60
CA SER A 54 25.55 9.85 23.73
C SER A 54 24.16 9.28 24.04
N THR A 55 23.72 9.30 25.32
CA THR A 55 22.35 8.91 25.71
C THR A 55 21.32 9.89 25.15
N VAL A 56 21.59 11.19 25.20
CA VAL A 56 20.71 12.22 24.58
C VAL A 56 20.65 12.03 23.06
N LEU A 57 21.77 11.79 22.41
CA LEU A 57 21.82 11.49 20.97
C LEU A 57 21.03 10.22 20.61
N LEU A 58 21.17 9.16 21.40
CA LEU A 58 20.40 7.92 21.23
C LEU A 58 18.88 8.20 21.36
N THR A 59 18.46 8.96 22.37
CA THR A 59 17.05 9.31 22.56
C THR A 59 16.51 10.13 21.39
N GLY A 60 17.30 11.07 20.87
CA GLY A 60 16.97 11.84 19.67
C GLY A 60 16.84 10.94 18.43
N ALA A 61 17.74 9.97 18.26
CA ALA A 61 17.67 9.00 17.15
C ALA A 61 16.44 8.09 17.26
N ILE A 62 16.12 7.62 18.45
CA ILE A 62 14.89 6.84 18.72
C ILE A 62 13.64 7.67 18.42
N ALA A 63 13.61 8.93 18.87
CA ALA A 63 12.49 9.82 18.58
C ALA A 63 12.30 10.04 17.08
N ASN A 64 13.39 10.31 16.37
CA ASN A 64 13.36 10.46 14.90
C ASN A 64 12.86 9.16 14.21
N ALA A 65 13.35 8.00 14.64
CA ALA A 65 12.94 6.70 14.09
C ALA A 65 11.44 6.46 14.28
N VAL A 66 10.92 6.65 15.49
CA VAL A 66 9.50 6.47 15.82
C VAL A 66 8.62 7.46 15.05
N MET A 67 9.00 8.75 15.01
CA MET A 67 8.23 9.75 14.27
C MET A 67 8.23 9.51 12.76
N SER A 68 9.36 9.14 12.18
CA SER A 68 9.47 8.80 10.77
C SER A 68 8.58 7.61 10.42
N GLN A 69 8.57 6.56 11.25
CA GLN A 69 7.73 5.38 11.04
C GLN A 69 6.24 5.71 11.19
N ARG A 70 5.85 6.52 12.21
CA ARG A 70 4.47 6.99 12.37
C ARG A 70 4.01 7.80 11.17
N SER A 71 4.85 8.69 10.64
CA SER A 71 4.55 9.49 9.45
C SER A 71 4.31 8.60 8.23
N ALA A 72 5.15 7.57 8.03
CA ALA A 72 4.97 6.62 6.94
C ALA A 72 3.65 5.84 7.06
N ILE A 73 3.31 5.36 8.28
CA ILE A 73 2.05 4.66 8.52
C ILE A 73 0.85 5.60 8.30
N HIS A 74 0.95 6.86 8.74
CA HIS A 74 -0.11 7.85 8.54
C HIS A 74 -0.35 8.14 7.05
N ALA A 75 0.71 8.42 6.29
CA ALA A 75 0.64 8.67 4.87
C ALA A 75 0.02 7.49 4.10
N ILE A 76 0.38 6.26 4.46
CA ILE A 76 -0.14 5.05 3.82
C ILE A 76 -1.57 4.76 4.28
N GLY A 77 -1.81 4.72 5.60
CA GLY A 77 -3.07 4.26 6.17
C GLY A 77 -4.21 5.27 6.03
N PHE A 78 -3.93 6.58 6.18
CA PHE A 78 -4.97 7.60 6.31
C PHE A 78 -5.05 8.61 5.15
N GLU A 79 -4.01 8.67 4.30
CA GLU A 79 -3.98 9.62 3.19
C GLU A 79 -4.09 8.90 1.84
N THR A 80 -3.08 8.12 1.44
CA THR A 80 -3.00 7.56 0.09
C THR A 80 -3.93 6.38 -0.15
N THR A 81 -4.03 5.43 0.78
CA THR A 81 -4.90 4.25 0.60
C THR A 81 -6.38 4.63 0.53
N PRO A 82 -6.94 5.51 1.40
CA PRO A 82 -8.30 5.99 1.24
C PRO A 82 -8.56 6.71 -0.09
N SER A 83 -7.60 7.51 -0.59
CA SER A 83 -7.73 8.18 -1.90
C SER A 83 -7.85 7.17 -3.05
N ILE A 84 -7.00 6.13 -3.07
CA ILE A 84 -7.09 5.03 -4.05
C ILE A 84 -8.46 4.32 -3.92
N TYR A 85 -8.87 4.03 -2.69
CA TYR A 85 -10.15 3.37 -2.43
C TYR A 85 -11.35 4.18 -2.95
N HIS A 86 -11.33 5.51 -2.80
CA HIS A 86 -12.35 6.39 -3.36
C HIS A 86 -12.30 6.44 -4.89
N ALA A 87 -11.12 6.53 -5.51
CA ALA A 87 -10.97 6.50 -6.96
C ALA A 87 -11.56 5.23 -7.58
N GLN A 88 -11.27 4.08 -6.97
CA GLN A 88 -11.81 2.79 -7.41
C GLN A 88 -13.32 2.68 -7.22
N ARG A 89 -13.87 3.23 -6.13
CA ARG A 89 -15.33 3.30 -5.91
C ARG A 89 -16.05 4.23 -6.90
N ILE A 90 -15.39 5.30 -7.35
CA ILE A 90 -15.89 6.14 -8.44
C ILE A 90 -16.00 5.30 -9.71
N ARG A 91 -14.93 4.58 -10.07
CA ARG A 91 -14.89 3.69 -11.24
C ARG A 91 -15.97 2.60 -11.18
N ASP A 92 -16.08 1.89 -10.04
CA ASP A 92 -17.13 0.88 -9.81
C ASP A 92 -18.53 1.48 -10.00
N SER A 93 -18.76 2.69 -9.48
CA SER A 93 -20.06 3.33 -9.53
C SER A 93 -20.44 3.76 -10.94
N VAL A 94 -19.48 4.23 -11.74
CA VAL A 94 -19.71 4.56 -13.16
C VAL A 94 -20.10 3.30 -13.94
N ALA A 95 -19.32 2.21 -13.76
CA ALA A 95 -19.57 0.95 -14.46
C ALA A 95 -20.94 0.33 -14.08
N ASP A 96 -21.31 0.37 -12.79
CA ASP A 96 -22.58 -0.12 -12.28
C ASP A 96 -23.77 0.74 -12.78
N MET A 97 -23.63 2.07 -12.79
CA MET A 97 -24.65 2.96 -13.36
C MET A 97 -24.93 2.61 -14.82
N ASP A 98 -23.89 2.41 -15.59
CA ASP A 98 -24.00 2.11 -17.02
C ASP A 98 -24.59 0.71 -17.27
N ALA A 99 -24.24 -0.30 -16.48
CA ALA A 99 -24.85 -1.63 -16.53
C ALA A 99 -26.37 -1.57 -16.22
N ASN A 100 -26.78 -0.82 -15.22
CA ASN A 100 -28.18 -0.64 -14.88
C ASN A 100 -28.95 0.09 -16.00
N VAL A 101 -28.35 1.09 -16.66
CA VAL A 101 -28.96 1.75 -17.80
C VAL A 101 -29.16 0.80 -18.98
N ALA A 102 -28.15 -0.03 -19.30
CA ALA A 102 -28.28 -1.04 -20.35
C ALA A 102 -29.44 -2.01 -20.06
N ASN A 103 -29.57 -2.46 -18.80
CA ASN A 103 -30.69 -3.28 -18.35
C ASN A 103 -32.05 -2.58 -18.42
N LEU A 104 -32.11 -1.26 -18.14
CA LEU A 104 -33.34 -0.48 -18.23
C LEU A 104 -33.88 -0.34 -19.67
N LEU A 105 -32.95 -0.15 -20.62
CA LEU A 105 -33.32 0.04 -22.02
C LEU A 105 -33.67 -1.26 -22.74
N LEU A 106 -33.42 -2.43 -22.13
CA LEU A 106 -33.80 -3.74 -22.66
C LEU A 106 -35.29 -4.03 -22.62
N VAL A 107 -35.99 -3.44 -21.68
CA VAL A 107 -37.39 -3.70 -21.42
C VAL A 107 -38.19 -2.38 -21.39
N PRO A 108 -39.54 -2.40 -21.68
CA PRO A 108 -40.36 -1.23 -21.57
C PRO A 108 -40.25 -0.51 -20.22
N ILE A 109 -40.37 0.82 -20.23
CA ILE A 109 -40.25 1.63 -19.01
C ILE A 109 -41.17 1.11 -17.91
N GLY A 110 -40.65 1.01 -16.70
CA GLY A 110 -41.38 0.53 -15.52
C GLY A 110 -41.36 -1.00 -15.33
N GLN A 111 -40.87 -1.77 -16.28
CA GLN A 111 -40.78 -3.24 -16.16
C GLN A 111 -39.52 -3.73 -15.44
N ASN A 112 -38.56 -2.84 -15.19
CA ASN A 112 -37.34 -3.16 -14.40
C ASN A 112 -37.14 -2.10 -13.30
N PRO A 113 -37.98 -2.08 -12.25
CA PRO A 113 -37.88 -1.09 -11.18
C PRO A 113 -36.60 -1.23 -10.35
N ASP A 114 -36.03 -2.45 -10.25
CA ASP A 114 -34.83 -2.69 -9.49
C ASP A 114 -33.59 -2.04 -10.16
N ALA A 115 -33.46 -2.14 -11.47
CA ALA A 115 -32.39 -1.45 -12.21
C ALA A 115 -32.53 0.08 -12.13
N GLU A 116 -33.79 0.61 -12.17
CA GLU A 116 -34.01 2.05 -12.00
C GLU A 116 -33.58 2.51 -10.60
N LYS A 117 -34.02 1.78 -9.58
CA LYS A 117 -33.61 2.06 -8.18
C LYS A 117 -32.10 2.01 -8.01
N ALA A 118 -31.46 0.95 -8.50
CA ALA A 118 -30.01 0.77 -8.45
C ALA A 118 -29.28 1.92 -9.16
N TYR A 119 -29.74 2.35 -10.35
CA TYR A 119 -29.18 3.50 -11.06
C TYR A 119 -29.25 4.79 -10.21
N GLN A 120 -30.41 5.09 -9.60
CA GLN A 120 -30.60 6.30 -8.80
C GLN A 120 -29.75 6.28 -7.51
N GLU A 121 -29.70 5.15 -6.82
CA GLU A 121 -28.85 4.97 -5.64
C GLU A 121 -27.39 5.14 -5.98
N ARG A 122 -26.96 4.56 -7.09
CA ARG A 122 -25.56 4.63 -7.54
C ARG A 122 -25.18 6.06 -7.96
N LYS A 123 -26.07 6.77 -8.66
CA LYS A 123 -25.89 8.18 -9.01
C LYS A 123 -25.69 9.05 -7.76
N LYS A 124 -26.52 8.86 -6.73
CA LYS A 124 -26.39 9.57 -5.45
C LYS A 124 -25.07 9.25 -4.76
N LYS A 125 -24.71 7.96 -4.72
CA LYS A 125 -23.44 7.49 -4.11
C LYS A 125 -22.23 8.05 -4.84
N LEU A 126 -22.25 8.10 -6.16
CA LEU A 126 -21.15 8.63 -6.97
C LEU A 126 -20.93 10.12 -6.72
N SER A 127 -22.02 10.91 -6.63
CA SER A 127 -21.91 12.34 -6.28
C SER A 127 -21.26 12.55 -4.91
N LEU A 128 -21.62 11.72 -3.91
CA LEU A 128 -21.03 11.76 -2.59
C LEU A 128 -19.53 11.36 -2.61
N LEU A 129 -19.17 10.34 -3.39
CA LEU A 129 -17.78 9.90 -3.54
C LEU A 129 -16.90 10.99 -4.17
N LEU A 130 -17.40 11.69 -5.19
CA LEU A 130 -16.70 12.82 -5.82
C LEU A 130 -16.49 13.98 -4.84
N THR A 131 -17.50 14.30 -4.03
CA THR A 131 -17.36 15.32 -2.96
C THR A 131 -16.24 14.92 -1.97
N ARG A 132 -16.26 13.68 -1.51
CA ARG A 132 -15.24 13.18 -0.58
C ARG A 132 -13.84 13.12 -1.20
N ALA A 133 -13.74 12.73 -2.46
CA ALA A 133 -12.48 12.76 -3.18
C ALA A 133 -11.93 14.20 -3.28
N ALA A 134 -12.82 15.19 -3.49
CA ALA A 134 -12.46 16.62 -3.52
C ALA A 134 -12.03 17.16 -2.14
N GLU A 135 -12.52 16.58 -1.04
CA GLU A 135 -12.10 16.93 0.33
C GLU A 135 -10.75 16.34 0.72
N ASN A 136 -10.32 15.26 0.05
CA ASN A 136 -9.07 14.52 0.36
C ASN A 136 -8.03 14.64 -0.76
N ILE A 137 -7.87 15.81 -1.35
CA ILE A 137 -6.84 16.06 -2.36
C ILE A 137 -5.46 16.08 -1.70
N THR A 138 -4.61 15.13 -2.05
CA THR A 138 -3.24 15.00 -1.55
C THR A 138 -2.20 15.45 -2.60
N ILE A 139 -2.58 15.39 -3.88
CA ILE A 139 -1.72 15.71 -5.02
C ILE A 139 -2.46 16.69 -5.96
N PRO A 140 -1.81 17.76 -6.46
CA PRO A 140 -2.50 18.79 -7.26
C PRO A 140 -3.26 18.27 -8.49
N ILE A 141 -2.76 17.22 -9.16
CA ILE A 141 -3.40 16.64 -10.35
C ILE A 141 -4.75 15.99 -10.05
N GLU A 142 -4.99 15.52 -8.82
CA GLU A 142 -6.26 14.92 -8.40
C GLU A 142 -7.42 15.89 -8.58
N GLN A 143 -7.22 17.17 -8.26
CA GLN A 143 -8.25 18.20 -8.41
C GLN A 143 -8.73 18.28 -9.86
N THR A 144 -7.80 18.30 -10.82
CA THR A 144 -8.15 18.35 -12.24
C THR A 144 -8.92 17.11 -12.67
N LEU A 145 -8.47 15.93 -12.26
CA LEU A 145 -9.15 14.65 -12.60
C LEU A 145 -10.55 14.56 -12.00
N ILE A 146 -10.74 14.98 -10.75
CA ILE A 146 -12.05 14.99 -10.08
C ILE A 146 -13.01 15.96 -10.77
N VAL A 147 -12.53 17.13 -11.17
CA VAL A 147 -13.34 18.12 -11.92
C VAL A 147 -13.73 17.55 -13.28
N ASP A 148 -12.78 16.96 -14.03
CA ASP A 148 -13.04 16.33 -15.33
C ASP A 148 -14.06 15.20 -15.23
N ILE A 149 -13.94 14.33 -14.22
CA ILE A 149 -14.92 13.27 -13.96
C ILE A 149 -16.30 13.87 -13.66
N SER A 150 -16.38 14.90 -12.82
CA SER A 150 -17.64 15.53 -12.41
C SER A 150 -18.38 16.17 -13.58
N LEU A 151 -17.66 16.88 -14.46
CA LEU A 151 -18.24 17.51 -15.65
C LEU A 151 -18.75 16.46 -16.65
N ASN A 152 -17.95 15.44 -16.92
CA ASN A 152 -18.34 14.38 -17.87
C ASN A 152 -19.42 13.46 -17.31
N LEU A 153 -19.49 13.26 -15.98
CA LEU A 153 -20.60 12.58 -15.33
C LEU A 153 -21.92 13.33 -15.55
N SER A 154 -21.91 14.66 -15.46
CA SER A 154 -23.09 15.48 -15.73
C SER A 154 -23.57 15.31 -17.17
N ASN A 155 -22.65 15.34 -18.14
CA ASN A 155 -22.94 15.11 -19.55
C ASN A 155 -23.50 13.69 -19.79
N TYR A 156 -22.92 12.67 -19.14
CA TYR A 156 -23.43 11.30 -19.20
C TYR A 156 -24.86 11.21 -18.67
N ILE A 157 -25.13 11.79 -17.49
CA ILE A 157 -26.46 11.78 -16.88
C ILE A 157 -27.50 12.46 -17.78
N GLU A 158 -27.16 13.58 -18.41
CA GLU A 158 -28.05 14.29 -19.37
C GLU A 158 -28.39 13.39 -20.56
N LYS A 159 -27.39 12.75 -21.19
CA LYS A 159 -27.60 11.80 -22.28
C LYS A 159 -28.49 10.61 -21.87
N ILE A 160 -28.30 10.07 -20.68
CA ILE A 160 -29.11 8.97 -20.17
C ILE A 160 -30.55 9.40 -19.96
N GLN A 161 -30.81 10.61 -19.45
CA GLN A 161 -32.17 11.14 -19.32
C GLN A 161 -32.84 11.30 -20.71
N GLU A 162 -32.14 11.84 -21.70
CA GLU A 162 -32.60 11.94 -23.07
C GLU A 162 -32.94 10.56 -23.65
N ALA A 163 -32.04 9.57 -23.50
CA ALA A 163 -32.27 8.21 -23.99
C ALA A 163 -33.50 7.57 -23.33
N LYS A 164 -33.71 7.74 -22.02
CA LYS A 164 -34.88 7.23 -21.29
C LYS A 164 -36.18 7.89 -21.76
N ILE A 165 -36.19 9.21 -22.02
CA ILE A 165 -37.37 9.91 -22.53
C ILE A 165 -37.75 9.39 -23.94
N LEU A 166 -36.75 9.23 -24.82
CA LEU A 166 -36.98 8.72 -26.17
C LEU A 166 -37.49 7.27 -26.15
N HIS A 167 -36.93 6.43 -25.27
CA HIS A 167 -37.40 5.05 -25.08
C HIS A 167 -38.82 5.00 -24.57
N GLY A 168 -39.21 5.88 -23.61
CA GLY A 168 -40.59 6.03 -23.15
C GLY A 168 -41.59 6.52 -24.18
N GLN A 169 -41.11 7.19 -25.22
CA GLN A 169 -41.91 7.59 -26.38
C GLN A 169 -42.00 6.50 -27.48
N GLY A 170 -41.41 5.31 -27.26
CA GLY A 170 -41.30 4.25 -28.27
C GLY A 170 -40.35 4.55 -29.42
N LYS A 171 -39.44 5.55 -29.24
CA LYS A 171 -38.42 5.93 -30.24
C LYS A 171 -37.10 5.20 -29.96
N ASP A 172 -37.12 3.86 -29.97
CA ASP A 172 -36.04 3.02 -29.50
C ASP A 172 -34.72 3.21 -30.28
N GLU A 173 -34.80 3.40 -31.61
CA GLU A 173 -33.58 3.67 -32.41
C GLU A 173 -32.91 5.01 -32.03
N ALA A 174 -33.71 6.04 -31.76
CA ALA A 174 -33.20 7.33 -31.32
C ALA A 174 -32.65 7.24 -29.89
N ALA A 175 -33.32 6.54 -28.98
CA ALA A 175 -32.88 6.25 -27.65
C ALA A 175 -31.53 5.53 -27.66
N LEU A 176 -31.39 4.51 -28.48
CA LEU A 176 -30.16 3.72 -28.63
C LEU A 176 -28.99 4.55 -29.20
N LYS A 177 -29.28 5.48 -30.13
CA LYS A 177 -28.26 6.41 -30.63
C LYS A 177 -27.70 7.30 -29.52
N VAL A 178 -28.58 7.89 -28.72
CA VAL A 178 -28.20 8.77 -27.59
C VAL A 178 -27.48 7.94 -26.51
N TYR A 179 -27.92 6.72 -26.26
CA TYR A 179 -27.25 5.81 -25.32
C TYR A 179 -25.80 5.48 -25.77
N ARG A 180 -25.55 5.26 -27.06
CA ARG A 180 -24.17 5.06 -27.59
C ARG A 180 -23.28 6.29 -27.35
N GLU A 181 -23.85 7.52 -27.46
CA GLU A 181 -23.12 8.74 -27.13
C GLU A 181 -22.78 8.78 -25.64
N ALA A 182 -23.71 8.38 -24.76
CA ALA A 182 -23.47 8.26 -23.33
C ALA A 182 -22.40 7.19 -23.01
N GLN A 183 -22.49 6.02 -23.64
CA GLN A 183 -21.50 4.94 -23.52
C GLN A 183 -20.10 5.42 -23.93
N GLN A 184 -19.99 6.20 -24.99
CA GLN A 184 -18.71 6.77 -25.42
C GLN A 184 -18.10 7.68 -24.32
N ILE A 185 -18.91 8.47 -23.61
CA ILE A 185 -18.44 9.27 -22.47
C ILE A 185 -17.91 8.36 -21.36
N VAL A 186 -18.58 7.25 -21.06
CA VAL A 186 -18.12 6.27 -20.06
C VAL A 186 -16.78 5.69 -20.48
N ASP A 187 -16.69 5.10 -21.68
CA ASP A 187 -15.55 4.30 -22.12
C ASP A 187 -14.33 5.18 -22.45
N SER A 188 -14.52 6.36 -23.07
CA SER A 188 -13.41 7.21 -23.53
C SER A 188 -12.97 8.29 -22.54
N VAL A 189 -13.80 8.60 -21.52
CA VAL A 189 -13.46 9.66 -20.55
C VAL A 189 -13.58 9.19 -19.11
N LEU A 190 -14.78 8.79 -18.66
CA LEU A 190 -15.02 8.56 -17.22
C LEU A 190 -14.15 7.40 -16.68
N MET A 191 -14.10 6.27 -17.39
CA MET A 191 -13.30 5.12 -16.96
C MET A 191 -11.82 5.42 -17.03
N ILE A 192 -11.35 6.13 -18.06
CA ILE A 192 -9.95 6.51 -18.22
C ILE A 192 -9.52 7.48 -17.12
N LYS A 193 -10.35 8.52 -16.85
CA LYS A 193 -10.03 9.51 -15.81
C LYS A 193 -10.07 8.92 -14.39
N ALA A 194 -10.96 7.95 -14.14
CA ALA A 194 -10.98 7.22 -12.88
C ALA A 194 -9.74 6.31 -12.73
N ASP A 195 -9.26 5.68 -13.82
CA ASP A 195 -8.02 4.91 -13.82
C ASP A 195 -6.79 5.81 -13.66
N GLU A 196 -6.75 7.01 -14.28
CA GLU A 196 -5.69 7.99 -14.06
C GLU A 196 -5.64 8.45 -12.59
N LEU A 197 -6.80 8.69 -11.96
CA LEU A 197 -6.90 9.07 -10.56
C LEU A 197 -6.39 7.94 -9.63
N ASP A 198 -6.78 6.69 -9.90
CA ASP A 198 -6.29 5.51 -9.20
C ASP A 198 -4.75 5.39 -9.33
N GLN A 199 -4.22 5.49 -10.54
CA GLN A 199 -2.79 5.32 -10.84
C GLN A 199 -1.93 6.41 -10.19
N VAL A 200 -2.37 7.66 -10.20
CA VAL A 200 -1.64 8.77 -9.56
C VAL A 200 -1.51 8.51 -8.05
N ASN A 201 -2.60 8.09 -7.41
CA ASN A 201 -2.62 7.76 -5.99
C ASN A 201 -1.82 6.49 -5.67
N PHE A 202 -1.91 5.46 -6.52
CA PHE A 202 -1.12 4.25 -6.38
C PHE A 202 0.39 4.51 -6.46
N ASN A 203 0.82 5.37 -7.39
CA ASN A 203 2.22 5.78 -7.50
C ASN A 203 2.70 6.57 -6.26
N ALA A 204 1.84 7.41 -5.70
CA ALA A 204 2.14 8.13 -4.46
C ALA A 204 2.25 7.18 -3.27
N LEU A 205 1.34 6.19 -3.16
CA LEU A 205 1.40 5.14 -2.15
C LEU A 205 2.71 4.36 -2.26
N GLN A 206 3.09 3.92 -3.46
CA GLN A 206 4.31 3.16 -3.69
C GLN A 206 5.55 3.97 -3.26
N LYS A 207 5.62 5.24 -3.67
CA LYS A 207 6.70 6.15 -3.30
C LYS A 207 6.79 6.35 -1.78
N SER A 208 5.65 6.53 -1.11
CA SER A 208 5.58 6.70 0.35
C SER A 208 6.02 5.43 1.08
N TYR A 209 5.62 4.25 0.58
CA TYR A 209 6.01 2.95 1.13
C TYR A 209 7.51 2.70 0.98
N ASP A 210 8.07 2.88 -0.22
CA ASP A 210 9.49 2.65 -0.48
C ASP A 210 10.38 3.61 0.31
N SER A 211 9.98 4.89 0.39
CA SER A 211 10.67 5.91 1.19
C SER A 211 10.60 5.58 2.68
N GLY A 212 9.42 5.17 3.17
CA GLY A 212 9.21 4.75 4.54
C GLY A 212 10.07 3.56 4.93
N ASN A 213 10.08 2.49 4.14
CA ASN A 213 10.89 1.30 4.37
C ASN A 213 12.38 1.62 4.42
N ARG A 214 12.87 2.42 3.46
CA ARG A 214 14.28 2.84 3.43
C ARG A 214 14.65 3.67 4.66
N SER A 215 13.80 4.62 5.03
CA SER A 215 13.99 5.45 6.22
C SER A 215 14.01 4.60 7.49
N THR A 216 13.11 3.63 7.62
CA THR A 216 13.03 2.72 8.76
C THR A 216 14.31 1.90 8.90
N ALA A 217 14.80 1.28 7.83
CA ALA A 217 16.04 0.48 7.86
C ALA A 217 17.25 1.32 8.27
N ILE A 218 17.36 2.55 7.76
CA ILE A 218 18.43 3.48 8.14
C ILE A 218 18.31 3.87 9.62
N ASN A 219 17.10 4.22 10.08
CA ASN A 219 16.86 4.61 11.46
C ASN A 219 17.12 3.46 12.44
N GLU A 220 16.72 2.24 12.13
CA GLU A 220 17.02 1.04 12.94
C GLU A 220 18.53 0.83 13.08
N LEU A 221 19.28 0.99 11.98
CA LEU A 221 20.75 0.90 12.03
C LEU A 221 21.35 1.99 12.91
N PHE A 222 20.89 3.23 12.82
CA PHE A 222 21.36 4.33 13.68
C PHE A 222 21.03 4.09 15.14
N VAL A 223 19.84 3.64 15.48
CA VAL A 223 19.44 3.28 16.85
C VAL A 223 20.32 2.15 17.39
N PHE A 224 20.58 1.12 16.57
CA PHE A 224 21.46 0.02 16.94
C PHE A 224 22.90 0.51 17.22
N LEU A 225 23.50 1.29 16.32
CA LEU A 225 24.87 1.78 16.45
C LEU A 225 25.03 2.71 17.66
N LEU A 226 24.13 3.65 17.85
CA LEU A 226 24.14 4.57 18.99
C LEU A 226 23.86 3.81 20.31
N GLY A 227 22.95 2.85 20.28
CA GLY A 227 22.68 1.96 21.40
C GLY A 227 23.89 1.15 21.82
N ALA A 228 24.56 0.52 20.83
CA ALA A 228 25.81 -0.21 21.05
C ALA A 228 26.93 0.70 21.61
N MET A 229 27.00 1.95 21.14
CA MET A 229 27.95 2.95 21.64
C MET A 229 27.67 3.31 23.09
N VAL A 230 26.41 3.57 23.48
CA VAL A 230 26.02 3.90 24.88
C VAL A 230 26.32 2.70 25.79
N VAL A 231 25.82 1.51 25.44
CA VAL A 231 26.03 0.28 26.25
C VAL A 231 27.50 -0.06 26.35
N GLY A 232 28.24 0.00 25.23
CA GLY A 232 29.69 -0.24 25.20
C GLY A 232 30.47 0.77 26.06
N SER A 233 30.07 2.05 26.05
CA SER A 233 30.68 3.08 26.91
C SER A 233 30.43 2.82 28.40
N LEU A 234 29.20 2.42 28.77
CA LEU A 234 28.84 2.05 30.15
C LEU A 234 29.63 0.84 30.63
N ILE A 235 29.74 -0.21 29.80
CA ILE A 235 30.54 -1.41 30.10
C ILE A 235 32.04 -1.04 30.18
N GLY A 236 32.54 -0.24 29.24
CA GLY A 236 33.92 0.23 29.22
C GLY A 236 34.27 1.00 30.50
N LEU A 237 33.37 1.91 30.93
CA LEU A 237 33.55 2.65 32.19
C LEU A 237 33.48 1.73 33.41
N GLN A 238 32.63 0.71 33.42
CA GLN A 238 32.57 -0.31 34.47
C GLN A 238 33.86 -1.08 34.58
N ILE A 239 34.46 -1.49 33.46
CA ILE A 239 35.76 -2.20 33.39
C ILE A 239 36.88 -1.27 33.89
N LEU A 240 36.89 -0.02 33.48
CA LEU A 240 37.89 0.97 33.89
C LEU A 240 37.84 1.18 35.41
N LEU A 241 36.65 1.37 35.99
CA LEU A 241 36.45 1.48 37.43
C LEU A 241 36.95 0.24 38.17
N THR A 242 36.61 -0.98 37.67
CA THR A 242 37.06 -2.25 38.28
C THR A 242 38.58 -2.36 38.32
N LYS A 243 39.29 -1.97 37.24
CA LYS A 243 40.76 -2.00 37.16
C LYS A 243 41.41 -0.99 38.11
N TRP A 244 40.86 0.19 38.22
CA TRP A 244 41.51 1.27 39.01
C TRP A 244 41.14 1.26 40.47
N THR A 245 39.89 0.83 40.84
CA THR A 245 39.42 0.85 42.24
C THR A 245 39.45 -0.54 42.92
N ARG A 246 39.80 -1.62 42.20
CA ARG A 246 39.77 -3.04 42.64
C ARG A 246 38.41 -3.49 43.20
N ARG A 247 37.29 -2.76 42.92
CA ARG A 247 35.93 -3.12 43.30
C ARG A 247 35.21 -3.72 42.15
N ARG A 248 34.57 -4.90 42.33
CA ARG A 248 34.10 -5.75 41.25
C ARG A 248 32.88 -5.22 40.52
N LEU A 249 31.95 -4.47 41.14
CA LEU A 249 30.73 -4.01 40.52
C LEU A 249 30.32 -2.61 41.04
N ASN A 250 29.88 -1.73 40.13
CA ASN A 250 29.22 -0.48 40.40
C ASN A 250 27.73 -0.64 40.05
N LEU A 251 26.84 -0.72 41.05
CA LEU A 251 25.41 -0.99 40.87
C LEU A 251 24.71 0.08 40.04
N GLY A 252 25.11 1.35 40.15
CA GLY A 252 24.54 2.43 39.36
C GLY A 252 24.82 2.23 37.86
N LEU A 253 26.08 1.98 37.49
CA LEU A 253 26.45 1.71 36.10
C LEU A 253 25.85 0.40 35.58
N LEU A 254 25.74 -0.62 36.42
CA LEU A 254 25.08 -1.88 36.04
C LEU A 254 23.59 -1.62 35.72
N ALA A 255 22.87 -0.89 36.58
CA ALA A 255 21.46 -0.52 36.36
C ALA A 255 21.32 0.30 35.07
N ALA A 256 22.17 1.33 34.86
CA ALA A 256 22.16 2.12 33.62
C ALA A 256 22.38 1.25 32.37
N THR A 257 23.33 0.29 32.44
CA THR A 257 23.60 -0.63 31.31
C THR A 257 22.41 -1.52 31.00
N VAL A 258 21.78 -2.12 32.03
CA VAL A 258 20.60 -2.99 31.85
C VAL A 258 19.44 -2.20 31.27
N ILE A 259 19.13 -1.01 31.83
CA ILE A 259 18.04 -0.15 31.35
C ILE A 259 18.28 0.28 29.91
N SER A 260 19.52 0.72 29.56
CA SER A 260 19.88 1.10 28.18
C SER A 260 19.72 -0.05 27.20
N THR A 261 20.17 -1.26 27.60
CA THR A 261 20.08 -2.45 26.76
C THR A 261 18.62 -2.82 26.49
N ILE A 262 17.77 -2.86 27.54
CA ILE A 262 16.35 -3.14 27.41
C ILE A 262 15.67 -2.09 26.54
N PHE A 263 15.98 -0.80 26.72
CA PHE A 263 15.37 0.29 25.96
C PHE A 263 15.70 0.20 24.46
N VAL A 264 16.94 -0.06 24.11
CA VAL A 264 17.37 -0.23 22.71
C VAL A 264 16.69 -1.44 22.07
N LEU A 265 16.70 -2.58 22.76
CA LEU A 265 16.09 -3.81 22.25
C LEU A 265 14.59 -3.67 22.11
N ASP A 266 13.87 -3.13 23.11
CA ASP A 266 12.41 -2.87 23.02
C ASP A 266 12.09 -1.95 21.84
N THR A 267 12.89 -0.87 21.63
CA THR A 267 12.69 0.04 20.51
C THR A 267 12.88 -0.65 19.17
N LEU A 268 13.94 -1.43 18.98
CA LEU A 268 14.21 -2.15 17.73
C LEU A 268 13.13 -3.19 17.44
N ILE A 269 12.68 -3.93 18.44
CA ILE A 269 11.58 -4.90 18.31
C ILE A 269 10.29 -4.19 17.88
N ARG A 270 9.96 -3.04 18.48
CA ARG A 270 8.75 -2.27 18.16
C ARG A 270 8.78 -1.67 16.76
N LEU A 271 9.92 -1.09 16.35
CA LEU A 271 10.10 -0.57 14.99
C LEU A 271 9.96 -1.68 13.95
N SER A 272 10.66 -2.79 14.13
CA SER A 272 10.60 -3.95 13.24
C SER A 272 9.18 -4.56 13.18
N SER A 273 8.51 -4.73 14.33
CA SER A 273 7.13 -5.24 14.37
C SER A 273 6.15 -4.31 13.67
N SER A 274 6.29 -3.00 13.86
CA SER A 274 5.48 -1.99 13.19
C SER A 274 5.72 -1.98 11.67
N SER A 275 6.97 -2.11 11.23
CA SER A 275 7.34 -2.21 9.81
C SER A 275 6.76 -3.47 9.16
N ASN A 276 6.84 -4.62 9.83
CA ASN A 276 6.26 -5.87 9.33
C ASN A 276 4.73 -5.78 9.20
N LEU A 277 4.06 -5.13 10.14
CA LEU A 277 2.61 -4.92 10.06
C LEU A 277 2.24 -3.97 8.90
N LEU A 278 3.05 -2.94 8.66
CA LEU A 278 2.86 -2.06 7.50
C LEU A 278 3.04 -2.83 6.18
N GLN A 279 3.98 -3.77 6.12
CA GLN A 279 4.16 -4.66 4.98
C GLN A 279 2.94 -5.58 4.79
N VAL A 280 2.40 -6.17 5.86
CA VAL A 280 1.18 -6.98 5.80
C VAL A 280 -0.01 -6.15 5.30
N ALA A 281 -0.17 -4.92 5.78
CA ALA A 281 -1.19 -4.00 5.31
C ALA A 281 -1.03 -3.70 3.82
N ARG A 282 0.20 -3.34 3.38
CA ARG A 282 0.47 -2.90 2.00
C ARG A 282 0.47 -4.05 1.00
N VAL A 283 1.23 -5.10 1.26
CA VAL A 283 1.44 -6.20 0.30
C VAL A 283 0.36 -7.29 0.46
N GLY A 284 0.03 -7.68 1.70
CA GLY A 284 -0.95 -8.73 1.95
C GLY A 284 -2.38 -8.27 1.67
N ALA A 285 -2.81 -7.16 2.29
CA ALA A 285 -4.21 -6.74 2.23
C ALA A 285 -4.50 -5.77 1.08
N PHE A 286 -3.72 -4.69 0.94
CA PHE A 286 -4.03 -3.64 -0.02
C PHE A 286 -3.87 -4.09 -1.48
N ASP A 287 -2.84 -4.89 -1.83
CA ASP A 287 -2.67 -5.37 -3.20
C ASP A 287 -3.84 -6.28 -3.63
N SER A 288 -4.35 -7.12 -2.71
CA SER A 288 -5.58 -7.89 -2.94
C SER A 288 -6.80 -6.98 -3.12
N LEU A 289 -6.97 -5.97 -2.27
CA LEU A 289 -8.07 -4.99 -2.40
C LEU A 289 -8.03 -4.25 -3.73
N HIS A 290 -6.86 -3.81 -4.16
CA HIS A 290 -6.67 -3.11 -5.43
C HIS A 290 -7.06 -4.01 -6.62
N ALA A 291 -6.62 -5.26 -6.64
CA ALA A 291 -6.97 -6.23 -7.67
C ALA A 291 -8.47 -6.57 -7.67
N LEU A 292 -9.06 -6.78 -6.48
CA LEU A 292 -10.49 -7.06 -6.33
C LEU A 292 -11.36 -5.89 -6.80
N ARG A 293 -10.99 -4.64 -6.46
CA ARG A 293 -11.74 -3.46 -6.93
C ARG A 293 -11.70 -3.34 -8.45
N LYS A 294 -10.54 -3.55 -9.06
CA LYS A 294 -10.41 -3.57 -10.52
C LYS A 294 -11.28 -4.67 -11.12
N ALA A 295 -11.25 -5.88 -10.53
CA ALA A 295 -12.10 -7.00 -10.94
C ALA A 295 -13.59 -6.65 -10.86
N ARG A 296 -14.04 -5.98 -9.81
CA ARG A 296 -15.43 -5.57 -9.63
C ARG A 296 -15.91 -4.61 -10.72
N SER A 297 -15.11 -3.58 -11.00
CA SER A 297 -15.42 -2.63 -12.07
C SER A 297 -15.47 -3.30 -13.45
N THR A 298 -14.50 -4.19 -13.74
CA THR A 298 -14.49 -5.00 -14.97
C THR A 298 -15.74 -5.88 -15.05
N ALA A 299 -16.16 -6.49 -13.94
CA ALA A 299 -17.38 -7.31 -13.89
C ALA A 299 -18.66 -6.51 -14.16
N TYR A 300 -18.81 -5.29 -13.60
CA TYR A 300 -19.93 -4.42 -13.95
C TYR A 300 -19.95 -4.05 -15.44
N SER A 301 -18.78 -3.70 -16.00
CA SER A 301 -18.66 -3.39 -17.43
C SER A 301 -18.94 -4.60 -18.32
N LEU A 302 -18.62 -5.80 -17.86
CA LEU A 302 -18.94 -7.06 -18.50
C LEU A 302 -20.46 -7.34 -18.47
N ASN A 303 -21.12 -7.12 -17.34
CA ASN A 303 -22.59 -7.21 -17.22
C ASN A 303 -23.31 -6.20 -18.12
N ALA A 304 -22.75 -4.98 -18.27
CA ALA A 304 -23.25 -4.01 -19.24
C ALA A 304 -23.16 -4.54 -20.69
N ASP A 305 -22.04 -5.19 -21.05
CA ASP A 305 -21.86 -5.74 -22.40
C ASP A 305 -22.76 -6.95 -22.71
N GLU A 306 -23.13 -7.74 -21.69
CA GLU A 306 -24.16 -8.77 -21.81
C GLU A 306 -25.52 -8.14 -22.21
N SER A 307 -25.92 -7.09 -21.52
CA SER A 307 -27.18 -6.38 -21.81
C SER A 307 -27.13 -5.68 -23.16
N ARG A 308 -26.03 -5.04 -23.50
CA ARG A 308 -25.81 -4.36 -24.79
C ARG A 308 -25.80 -5.33 -25.97
N TYR A 309 -25.31 -6.54 -25.79
CA TYR A 309 -25.37 -7.60 -26.81
C TYR A 309 -26.81 -7.85 -27.27
N LEU A 310 -27.78 -7.81 -26.35
CA LEU A 310 -29.20 -7.94 -26.65
C LEU A 310 -29.83 -6.62 -27.09
N LEU A 311 -29.43 -5.49 -26.50
CA LEU A 311 -30.00 -4.16 -26.73
C LEU A 311 -29.62 -3.65 -28.14
N ASP A 312 -28.35 -3.74 -28.50
CA ASP A 312 -27.77 -3.14 -29.69
C ASP A 312 -27.40 -4.21 -30.74
N SER A 313 -28.40 -4.75 -31.43
CA SER A 313 -28.21 -5.81 -32.42
C SER A 313 -27.25 -5.45 -33.54
N LYS A 314 -27.10 -4.16 -33.89
CA LYS A 314 -26.16 -3.68 -34.93
C LYS A 314 -24.70 -3.85 -34.50
N PHE A 315 -24.41 -3.73 -33.21
CA PHE A 315 -23.06 -3.86 -32.63
C PHE A 315 -22.93 -5.07 -31.70
N ALA A 316 -23.87 -6.04 -31.80
CA ALA A 316 -23.85 -7.24 -30.95
C ALA A 316 -22.50 -7.97 -30.97
N ALA A 317 -21.87 -8.11 -32.15
CA ALA A 317 -20.56 -8.74 -32.28
C ALA A 317 -19.45 -7.99 -31.50
N LEU A 318 -19.50 -6.65 -31.48
CA LEU A 318 -18.56 -5.82 -30.72
C LEU A 318 -18.78 -6.00 -29.20
N HIS A 319 -20.04 -5.96 -28.75
CA HIS A 319 -20.35 -6.17 -27.33
C HIS A 319 -19.98 -7.58 -26.87
N GLN A 320 -20.15 -8.57 -27.70
CA GLN A 320 -19.67 -9.93 -27.44
C GLN A 320 -18.13 -9.99 -27.31
N GLU A 321 -17.40 -9.33 -28.20
CA GLU A 321 -15.94 -9.28 -28.11
C GLU A 321 -15.48 -8.60 -26.82
N ASN A 322 -16.08 -7.46 -26.47
CA ASN A 322 -15.82 -6.72 -25.24
C ASN A 322 -16.10 -7.57 -23.99
N PHE A 323 -17.21 -8.33 -23.99
CA PHE A 323 -17.54 -9.24 -22.90
C PHE A 323 -16.43 -10.26 -22.67
N PHE A 324 -16.03 -11.01 -23.72
CA PHE A 324 -15.00 -12.03 -23.57
C PHE A 324 -13.60 -11.48 -23.31
N SER A 325 -13.29 -10.28 -23.81
CA SER A 325 -12.06 -9.57 -23.44
C SER A 325 -12.02 -9.31 -21.94
N LYS A 326 -13.12 -8.83 -21.34
CA LYS A 326 -13.24 -8.58 -19.91
C LYS A 326 -13.22 -9.87 -19.07
N VAL A 327 -13.81 -10.96 -19.58
CA VAL A 327 -13.66 -12.29 -18.95
C VAL A 327 -12.18 -12.66 -18.87
N THR A 328 -11.43 -12.42 -19.94
CA THR A 328 -9.98 -12.70 -20.00
C THR A 328 -9.18 -11.81 -19.05
N GLU A 329 -9.58 -10.55 -18.84
CA GLU A 329 -8.97 -9.67 -17.82
C GLU A 329 -9.20 -10.19 -16.39
N LEU A 330 -10.38 -10.78 -16.13
CA LEU A 330 -10.68 -11.38 -14.82
C LEU A 330 -9.90 -12.69 -14.62
N ALA A 331 -9.92 -13.58 -15.62
CA ALA A 331 -9.25 -14.87 -15.56
C ALA A 331 -8.81 -15.35 -16.97
N PHE A 332 -7.52 -15.43 -17.18
CA PHE A 332 -6.91 -15.99 -18.39
C PHE A 332 -6.16 -17.27 -18.06
N ILE A 333 -6.44 -18.35 -18.81
CA ILE A 333 -5.77 -19.64 -18.67
C ILE A 333 -4.74 -19.77 -19.81
N PRO A 334 -3.43 -19.58 -19.52
CA PRO A 334 -2.38 -19.70 -20.53
C PRO A 334 -2.36 -21.12 -21.14
N ASN A 335 -2.34 -21.21 -22.46
CA ASN A 335 -2.38 -22.49 -23.19
C ASN A 335 -3.61 -23.37 -22.87
N GLY A 336 -4.64 -22.80 -22.25
CA GLY A 336 -5.88 -23.46 -21.91
C GLY A 336 -7.06 -23.12 -22.84
N PRO A 337 -8.29 -23.54 -22.48
CA PRO A 337 -9.49 -23.24 -23.24
C PRO A 337 -9.79 -21.74 -23.24
N SER A 338 -10.27 -21.23 -24.38
CA SER A 338 -10.74 -19.84 -24.49
C SER A 338 -12.18 -19.72 -23.98
N ALA A 339 -12.45 -18.70 -23.18
CA ALA A 339 -13.81 -18.37 -22.72
C ALA A 339 -14.79 -18.14 -23.87
N LYS A 340 -14.32 -17.61 -25.01
CA LYS A 340 -15.14 -17.30 -26.19
C LYS A 340 -15.44 -18.52 -27.06
N THR A 341 -14.46 -19.39 -27.30
CA THR A 341 -14.57 -20.49 -28.26
C THR A 341 -14.89 -21.84 -27.62
N GLN A 342 -14.58 -22.00 -26.35
CA GLN A 342 -14.76 -23.24 -25.57
C GLN A 342 -15.32 -22.92 -24.16
N PRO A 343 -16.46 -22.23 -24.04
CA PRO A 343 -16.96 -21.69 -22.78
C PRO A 343 -17.16 -22.76 -21.68
N ASP A 344 -17.74 -23.93 -22.01
CA ASP A 344 -18.00 -24.99 -21.03
C ASP A 344 -16.69 -25.59 -20.51
N VAL A 345 -15.70 -25.77 -21.37
CA VAL A 345 -14.38 -26.31 -21.00
C VAL A 345 -13.63 -25.29 -20.15
N TYR A 346 -13.71 -23.98 -20.54
CA TYR A 346 -13.14 -22.89 -19.78
C TYR A 346 -13.72 -22.80 -18.36
N SER A 347 -15.05 -22.82 -18.25
CA SER A 347 -15.75 -22.78 -16.95
C SER A 347 -15.33 -23.97 -16.07
N SER A 348 -15.30 -25.18 -16.63
CA SER A 348 -14.87 -26.38 -15.92
C SER A 348 -13.41 -26.30 -15.45
N GLU A 349 -12.50 -25.83 -16.31
CA GLU A 349 -11.08 -25.74 -15.98
C GLU A 349 -10.83 -24.64 -14.92
N LEU A 350 -11.46 -23.47 -15.06
CA LEU A 350 -11.34 -22.40 -14.06
C LEU A 350 -11.91 -22.84 -12.69
N ARG A 351 -13.00 -23.64 -12.66
CA ARG A 351 -13.50 -24.22 -11.40
C ARG A 351 -12.45 -25.14 -10.75
N LYS A 352 -11.74 -25.95 -11.52
CA LYS A 352 -10.68 -26.82 -10.98
C LYS A 352 -9.54 -25.97 -10.42
N ILE A 353 -9.08 -24.95 -11.17
CA ILE A 353 -8.00 -24.04 -10.73
C ILE A 353 -8.40 -23.32 -9.45
N ALA A 354 -9.61 -22.78 -9.37
CA ALA A 354 -10.11 -22.07 -8.18
C ALA A 354 -10.14 -22.96 -6.92
N ASN A 355 -10.37 -24.26 -7.09
CA ASN A 355 -10.46 -25.22 -6.00
C ASN A 355 -9.14 -25.93 -5.68
N MET A 356 -8.02 -25.55 -6.31
CA MET A 356 -6.70 -26.07 -5.94
C MET A 356 -6.35 -25.76 -4.48
N PRO A 357 -5.72 -26.69 -3.75
CA PRO A 357 -5.32 -26.45 -2.36
C PRO A 357 -4.21 -25.41 -2.24
N ASP A 358 -3.32 -25.36 -3.23
CA ASP A 358 -2.19 -24.42 -3.28
C ASP A 358 -2.48 -23.24 -4.20
N ALA A 359 -1.70 -22.17 -4.04
CA ALA A 359 -1.76 -21.00 -4.92
C ALA A 359 -1.32 -21.39 -6.35
N PRO A 360 -2.15 -21.15 -7.38
CA PRO A 360 -1.77 -21.45 -8.76
C PRO A 360 -0.66 -20.50 -9.24
N SER A 361 0.27 -21.03 -10.06
CA SER A 361 1.31 -20.21 -10.66
C SER A 361 0.76 -19.38 -11.85
N GLN A 362 1.51 -18.35 -12.27
CA GLN A 362 1.17 -17.53 -13.44
C GLN A 362 1.13 -18.34 -14.76
N SER A 363 1.79 -19.49 -14.81
CA SER A 363 1.70 -20.40 -15.97
C SER A 363 0.36 -21.13 -16.05
N VAL A 364 -0.39 -21.18 -14.94
CA VAL A 364 -1.70 -21.84 -14.84
C VAL A 364 -2.85 -20.84 -15.06
N ILE A 365 -2.77 -19.69 -14.46
CA ILE A 365 -3.80 -18.65 -14.53
C ILE A 365 -3.20 -17.25 -14.38
N ASN A 366 -3.73 -16.30 -15.14
CA ASN A 366 -3.43 -14.86 -15.06
C ASN A 366 -4.74 -14.06 -14.91
N GLY A 367 -4.62 -12.76 -14.66
CA GLY A 367 -5.76 -11.85 -14.46
C GLY A 367 -6.05 -11.56 -12.99
N ALA A 368 -7.12 -10.83 -12.74
CA ALA A 368 -7.45 -10.34 -11.40
C ALA A 368 -7.75 -11.47 -10.40
N PHE A 369 -8.41 -12.54 -10.82
CA PHE A 369 -8.67 -13.70 -9.96
C PHE A 369 -7.40 -14.48 -9.66
N ALA A 370 -6.44 -14.53 -10.60
CA ALA A 370 -5.13 -15.12 -10.36
C ALA A 370 -4.37 -14.34 -9.28
N THR A 371 -4.33 -13.02 -9.38
CA THR A 371 -3.71 -12.15 -8.37
C THR A 371 -4.28 -12.42 -6.98
N GLN A 372 -5.61 -12.55 -6.87
CA GLN A 372 -6.27 -12.87 -5.61
C GLN A 372 -5.93 -14.28 -5.10
N LEU A 373 -5.92 -15.30 -5.97
CA LEU A 373 -5.57 -16.68 -5.59
C LEU A 373 -4.11 -16.82 -5.15
N GLN A 374 -3.22 -16.01 -5.71
CA GLN A 374 -1.77 -16.01 -5.41
C GLN A 374 -1.44 -15.23 -4.13
N ASN A 375 -2.29 -14.29 -3.72
CA ASN A 375 -2.05 -13.43 -2.56
C ASN A 375 -2.94 -13.77 -1.35
N ILE A 376 -3.36 -15.01 -1.20
CA ILE A 376 -4.16 -15.44 -0.04
C ILE A 376 -3.26 -15.45 1.20
N THR A 377 -3.55 -14.56 2.14
CA THR A 377 -2.73 -14.33 3.35
C THR A 377 -3.54 -14.52 4.64
N PHE A 378 -4.87 -14.32 4.58
CA PHE A 378 -5.71 -14.22 5.79
C PHE A 378 -6.64 -15.42 5.96
N ASP A 379 -7.02 -15.67 7.22
CA ASP A 379 -7.93 -16.77 7.56
C ASP A 379 -9.30 -16.60 6.88
N GLY A 380 -9.76 -17.69 6.25
CA GLY A 380 -11.03 -17.71 5.53
C GLY A 380 -11.01 -17.11 4.13
N GLU A 381 -9.97 -16.40 3.75
CA GLU A 381 -9.84 -15.72 2.45
C GLU A 381 -9.87 -16.71 1.29
N ARG A 382 -9.14 -17.83 1.38
CA ARG A 382 -9.13 -18.88 0.35
C ARG A 382 -10.53 -19.39 0.05
N LYS A 383 -11.29 -19.77 1.09
CA LYS A 383 -12.65 -20.28 0.92
C LYS A 383 -13.59 -19.22 0.34
N ALA A 384 -13.47 -17.97 0.78
CA ALA A 384 -14.26 -16.87 0.24
C ALA A 384 -13.94 -16.61 -1.24
N THR A 385 -12.65 -16.63 -1.63
CA THR A 385 -12.19 -16.49 -3.01
C THR A 385 -12.70 -17.63 -3.90
N GLN A 386 -12.65 -18.88 -3.43
CA GLN A 386 -13.20 -20.04 -4.14
C GLN A 386 -14.70 -19.87 -4.41
N ILE A 387 -15.46 -19.46 -3.41
CA ILE A 387 -16.91 -19.19 -3.55
C ILE A 387 -17.14 -18.07 -4.56
N MET A 388 -16.41 -16.96 -4.46
CA MET A 388 -16.51 -15.83 -5.37
C MET A 388 -16.29 -16.24 -6.84
N ILE A 389 -15.23 -16.99 -7.13
CA ILE A 389 -14.93 -17.44 -8.50
C ILE A 389 -16.00 -18.42 -9.00
N ASN A 390 -16.49 -19.33 -8.15
CA ASN A 390 -17.57 -20.25 -8.52
C ASN A 390 -18.88 -19.50 -8.79
N ASP A 391 -19.21 -18.45 -8.04
CA ASP A 391 -20.39 -17.63 -8.27
C ASP A 391 -20.26 -16.81 -9.56
N PHE A 392 -19.07 -16.28 -9.86
CA PHE A 392 -18.78 -15.68 -11.18
C PHE A 392 -19.00 -16.67 -12.33
N LEU A 393 -18.55 -17.90 -12.19
CA LEU A 393 -18.74 -18.94 -13.21
C LEU A 393 -20.20 -19.35 -13.36
N ASN A 394 -21.01 -19.32 -12.30
CA ASN A 394 -22.45 -19.52 -12.39
C ASN A 394 -23.12 -18.41 -13.21
N TYR A 395 -22.71 -17.15 -13.02
CA TYR A 395 -23.14 -16.03 -13.86
C TYR A 395 -22.71 -16.23 -15.33
N PHE A 396 -21.43 -16.56 -15.57
CA PHE A 396 -20.86 -16.82 -16.90
C PHE A 396 -21.61 -17.94 -17.63
N ASP A 397 -21.94 -19.03 -16.95
CA ASP A 397 -22.68 -20.16 -17.53
C ASP A 397 -24.12 -19.75 -17.92
N ILE A 398 -24.73 -18.76 -17.26
CA ILE A 398 -26.04 -18.20 -17.64
C ILE A 398 -25.90 -17.29 -18.85
N ASP A 399 -24.85 -16.45 -18.93
CA ASP A 399 -24.58 -15.64 -20.12
C ASP A 399 -24.42 -16.53 -21.38
N GLN A 400 -23.78 -17.69 -21.28
CA GLN A 400 -23.70 -18.63 -22.42
C GLN A 400 -25.08 -19.14 -22.85
N LYS A 401 -26.01 -19.34 -21.93
CA LYS A 401 -27.41 -19.70 -22.27
C LYS A 401 -28.13 -18.56 -22.98
N ILE A 402 -27.89 -17.29 -22.54
CA ILE A 402 -28.42 -16.10 -23.22
C ILE A 402 -27.97 -16.09 -24.68
N ARG A 403 -26.69 -16.29 -24.96
CA ARG A 403 -26.10 -16.25 -26.31
C ARG A 403 -26.56 -17.39 -27.21
N THR A 404 -26.93 -18.54 -26.65
CA THR A 404 -27.41 -19.71 -27.39
C THR A 404 -28.93 -19.75 -27.50
N THR A 405 -29.66 -18.89 -26.79
CA THR A 405 -31.13 -18.80 -26.85
C THR A 405 -31.57 -18.15 -28.15
N THR A 406 -32.42 -18.85 -28.91
CA THR A 406 -32.87 -18.41 -30.24
C THR A 406 -33.97 -17.34 -30.21
N LYS A 407 -34.78 -17.34 -29.15
CA LYS A 407 -35.85 -16.39 -28.97
C LYS A 407 -35.37 -15.18 -28.17
N ARG A 408 -35.42 -14.01 -28.78
CA ARG A 408 -34.96 -12.77 -28.19
C ARG A 408 -35.63 -12.46 -26.83
N GLU A 409 -36.95 -12.67 -26.73
CA GLU A 409 -37.71 -12.40 -25.51
C GLU A 409 -37.27 -13.31 -24.36
N GLU A 410 -36.96 -14.58 -24.66
CA GLU A 410 -36.43 -15.51 -23.65
C GLU A 410 -34.99 -15.12 -23.22
N ALA A 411 -34.15 -14.65 -24.16
CA ALA A 411 -32.83 -14.16 -23.88
C ALA A 411 -32.86 -12.90 -22.98
N ILE A 412 -33.75 -11.95 -23.28
CA ILE A 412 -33.98 -10.75 -22.47
C ILE A 412 -34.45 -11.14 -21.05
N ALA A 413 -35.43 -12.06 -20.94
CA ALA A 413 -35.93 -12.52 -19.65
C ALA A 413 -34.86 -13.23 -18.83
N LEU A 414 -33.93 -13.98 -19.45
CA LEU A 414 -32.78 -14.58 -18.78
C LEU A 414 -31.80 -13.49 -18.30
N CYS A 415 -31.49 -12.51 -19.13
CA CYS A 415 -30.56 -11.42 -18.83
C CYS A 415 -31.07 -10.56 -17.66
N THR A 416 -32.32 -10.05 -17.75
CA THR A 416 -32.91 -9.17 -16.73
C THR A 416 -33.36 -9.89 -15.46
N GLY A 417 -33.44 -11.24 -15.45
CA GLY A 417 -33.80 -12.05 -14.31
C GLY A 417 -32.61 -12.87 -13.80
N LYS A 418 -32.53 -14.13 -14.23
CA LYS A 418 -31.57 -15.12 -13.67
C LYS A 418 -30.12 -14.68 -13.77
N SER A 419 -29.71 -13.96 -14.82
CA SER A 419 -28.34 -13.48 -14.99
C SER A 419 -28.03 -12.40 -13.97
N ASN A 420 -28.91 -11.41 -13.81
CA ASN A 420 -28.75 -10.38 -12.79
C ASN A 420 -28.76 -10.96 -11.36
N ASP A 421 -29.62 -11.94 -11.08
CA ASP A 421 -29.63 -12.63 -9.78
C ASP A 421 -28.28 -13.32 -9.51
N ALA A 422 -27.74 -14.04 -10.49
CA ALA A 422 -26.42 -14.71 -10.37
C ALA A 422 -25.29 -13.70 -10.24
N PHE A 423 -25.36 -12.59 -10.95
CA PHE A 423 -24.39 -11.50 -10.84
C PHE A 423 -24.43 -10.85 -9.45
N ASP A 424 -25.60 -10.65 -8.86
CA ASP A 424 -25.74 -10.16 -7.49
C ASP A 424 -25.17 -11.13 -6.45
N VAL A 425 -25.34 -12.45 -6.66
CA VAL A 425 -24.69 -13.48 -5.80
C VAL A 425 -23.18 -13.37 -5.89
N PHE A 426 -22.64 -13.26 -7.09
CA PHE A 426 -21.20 -13.02 -7.29
C PHE A 426 -20.73 -11.73 -6.58
N LEU A 427 -21.45 -10.61 -6.71
CA LEU A 427 -21.10 -9.36 -6.06
C LEU A 427 -21.11 -9.46 -4.51
N LYS A 428 -22.01 -10.25 -3.94
CA LYS A 428 -22.04 -10.53 -2.49
C LYS A 428 -20.84 -11.35 -2.04
N SER A 429 -20.50 -12.41 -2.74
CA SER A 429 -19.32 -13.22 -2.42
C SER A 429 -18.03 -12.47 -2.66
N HIS A 430 -17.95 -11.63 -3.71
CA HIS A 430 -16.86 -10.72 -3.96
C HIS A 430 -16.67 -9.71 -2.81
N SER A 431 -17.76 -9.10 -2.32
CA SER A 431 -17.72 -8.18 -1.18
C SER A 431 -17.17 -8.86 0.06
N LYS A 432 -17.50 -10.13 0.30
CA LYS A 432 -16.99 -10.92 1.44
C LYS A 432 -15.46 -11.08 1.39
N VAL A 433 -14.88 -11.32 0.22
CA VAL A 433 -13.42 -11.38 0.06
C VAL A 433 -12.80 -10.00 0.36
N MET A 434 -13.42 -8.93 -0.14
CA MET A 434 -12.99 -7.57 0.13
C MET A 434 -13.03 -7.23 1.63
N ASP A 435 -14.10 -7.60 2.34
CA ASP A 435 -14.26 -7.30 3.77
C ASP A 435 -13.17 -7.97 4.63
N ILE A 436 -12.72 -9.18 4.25
CA ILE A 436 -11.58 -9.85 4.89
C ILE A 436 -10.31 -8.99 4.74
N ASN A 437 -10.01 -8.54 3.53
CA ASN A 437 -8.82 -7.74 3.25
C ASN A 437 -8.90 -6.33 3.87
N ILE A 438 -10.08 -5.69 3.87
CA ILE A 438 -10.32 -4.41 4.57
C ILE A 438 -10.02 -4.56 6.06
N SER A 439 -10.60 -5.60 6.69
CA SER A 439 -10.40 -5.84 8.12
C SER A 439 -8.94 -6.14 8.47
N ALA A 440 -8.24 -6.86 7.59
CA ALA A 440 -6.83 -7.15 7.74
C ALA A 440 -5.96 -5.89 7.59
N PHE A 441 -6.24 -5.04 6.61
CA PHE A 441 -5.57 -3.75 6.42
C PHE A 441 -5.76 -2.86 7.66
N ASP A 442 -7.01 -2.61 8.05
CA ASP A 442 -7.37 -1.75 9.18
C ASP A 442 -6.72 -2.24 10.49
N SER A 443 -6.79 -3.55 10.75
CA SER A 443 -6.17 -4.17 11.93
C SER A 443 -4.65 -4.02 11.92
N SER A 444 -4.00 -4.17 10.76
CA SER A 444 -2.55 -4.07 10.64
C SER A 444 -2.06 -2.64 10.85
N ILE A 445 -2.71 -1.63 10.27
CA ILE A 445 -2.40 -0.22 10.49
C ILE A 445 -2.59 0.17 11.96
N TYR A 446 -3.72 -0.23 12.56
CA TYR A 446 -4.00 0.02 13.99
C TYR A 446 -2.91 -0.57 14.89
N LYS A 447 -2.56 -1.85 14.69
CA LYS A 447 -1.52 -2.53 15.47
C LYS A 447 -0.14 -1.91 15.26
N ALA A 448 0.21 -1.51 14.02
CA ALA A 448 1.47 -0.87 13.72
C ALA A 448 1.65 0.43 14.51
N LEU A 449 0.61 1.25 14.62
CA LEU A 449 0.62 2.47 15.45
C LEU A 449 0.69 2.16 16.94
N THR A 450 -0.02 1.12 17.41
CA THR A 450 0.00 0.70 18.82
C THR A 450 1.41 0.26 19.25
N TYR A 451 2.17 -0.44 18.38
CA TYR A 451 3.58 -0.76 18.66
C TYR A 451 4.46 0.49 18.83
N LEU A 452 4.05 1.62 18.26
CA LEU A 452 4.76 2.89 18.37
C LEU A 452 4.20 3.80 19.50
N ASP A 453 3.50 3.23 20.47
CA ASP A 453 2.91 3.91 21.62
C ASP A 453 1.83 4.96 21.26
N VAL A 454 1.16 4.81 20.08
CA VAL A 454 -0.03 5.60 19.70
C VAL A 454 -1.28 4.77 19.97
N ASN A 455 -2.14 5.23 20.88
CA ASN A 455 -3.37 4.55 21.27
C ASN A 455 -4.59 5.44 21.02
N GLY A 456 -5.76 4.83 20.85
CA GLY A 456 -7.02 5.57 20.64
C GLY A 456 -7.28 5.98 19.19
N VAL A 457 -6.51 5.48 18.23
CA VAL A 457 -6.78 5.63 16.80
C VAL A 457 -7.98 4.77 16.42
N SER A 458 -8.77 5.20 15.43
CA SER A 458 -9.88 4.38 14.89
C SER A 458 -9.35 3.05 14.36
N LYS A 459 -10.10 1.97 14.65
CA LYS A 459 -9.83 0.65 14.10
C LYS A 459 -10.42 0.46 12.70
N GLU A 460 -11.28 1.36 12.28
CA GLU A 460 -11.97 1.33 11.01
C GLU A 460 -11.48 2.49 10.15
N ILE A 461 -10.63 2.22 9.17
CA ILE A 461 -10.03 3.19 8.27
C ILE A 461 -10.72 3.13 6.91
N LEU A 462 -10.82 1.93 6.34
CA LEU A 462 -11.44 1.67 5.05
C LEU A 462 -12.88 1.15 5.16
N ALA A 463 -13.25 0.56 6.32
CA ALA A 463 -14.57 -0.01 6.55
C ALA A 463 -15.68 1.04 6.62
N VAL A 464 -15.35 2.28 7.00
CA VAL A 464 -16.32 3.36 7.16
C VAL A 464 -16.45 4.15 5.85
N ASP A 465 -17.70 4.33 5.40
CA ASP A 465 -18.05 5.24 4.29
C ASP A 465 -17.84 6.74 4.65
N SER A 466 -17.39 7.04 5.84
CA SER A 466 -17.04 8.38 6.32
C SER A 466 -15.59 8.71 5.98
N ALA A 467 -15.31 9.95 5.63
CA ALA A 467 -13.94 10.44 5.59
C ALA A 467 -13.27 10.13 6.95
N PRO A 468 -12.06 9.58 6.99
CA PRO A 468 -11.35 9.44 8.24
C PRO A 468 -11.29 10.83 8.87
N ASN A 469 -11.92 10.99 10.04
CA ASN A 469 -11.78 12.24 10.80
C ASN A 469 -10.28 12.40 11.08
N GLY A 470 -9.64 13.34 10.41
CA GLY A 470 -8.20 13.64 10.52
C GLY A 470 -7.75 14.04 11.94
N ASP A 471 -8.68 14.11 12.88
CA ASP A 471 -8.46 14.43 14.30
C ASP A 471 -8.32 13.20 15.21
N ASN A 472 -8.14 12.00 14.69
CA ASN A 472 -7.78 10.84 15.51
C ASN A 472 -6.34 10.98 16.06
N LYS A 473 -6.11 12.03 16.84
CA LYS A 473 -4.89 12.19 17.66
C LYS A 473 -4.98 11.18 18.79
N GLY A 474 -4.48 9.98 18.57
CA GLY A 474 -4.32 8.99 19.63
C GLY A 474 -3.47 9.53 20.78
N LEU A 475 -3.64 8.97 21.97
CA LEU A 475 -2.81 9.30 23.14
C LEU A 475 -1.37 8.86 22.87
N ASP A 476 -0.43 9.83 22.91
CA ASP A 476 1.00 9.60 22.66
C ASP A 476 1.76 9.44 23.97
N PHE A 477 2.08 8.21 24.34
CA PHE A 477 2.86 7.88 25.52
C PHE A 477 4.37 7.79 25.28
N PHE A 478 4.80 7.88 24.03
CA PHE A 478 6.21 7.73 23.65
C PHE A 478 7.13 8.72 24.37
N TRP A 479 6.77 10.01 24.38
CA TRP A 479 7.60 11.05 25.00
C TRP A 479 7.77 10.87 26.48
N VAL A 480 6.70 10.48 27.19
CA VAL A 480 6.74 10.22 28.63
C VAL A 480 7.70 9.06 28.92
N LYS A 481 7.59 7.96 28.18
CA LYS A 481 8.47 6.79 28.29
C LYS A 481 9.92 7.14 27.98
N ALA A 482 10.18 7.83 26.88
CA ALA A 482 11.53 8.20 26.43
C ALA A 482 12.23 9.09 27.45
N LEU A 483 11.55 10.11 28.00
CA LEU A 483 12.09 11.01 29.01
C LEU A 483 12.38 10.30 30.34
N LEU A 484 11.47 9.44 30.82
CA LEU A 484 11.66 8.65 32.03
C LEU A 484 12.86 7.72 31.93
N VAL A 485 12.99 7.00 30.81
CA VAL A 485 14.11 6.07 30.61
C VAL A 485 15.43 6.81 30.48
N THR A 486 15.48 7.89 29.70
CA THR A 486 16.68 8.74 29.56
C THR A 486 17.10 9.33 30.89
N GLY A 487 16.13 9.84 31.68
CA GLY A 487 16.39 10.35 33.04
C GLY A 487 16.90 9.27 33.99
N ALA A 488 16.39 8.05 33.89
CA ALA A 488 16.85 6.93 34.73
C ALA A 488 18.30 6.53 34.36
N ILE A 489 18.63 6.42 33.06
CA ILE A 489 20.01 6.11 32.61
C ILE A 489 20.97 7.19 33.10
N ALA A 490 20.63 8.47 32.94
CA ALA A 490 21.43 9.58 33.38
C ALA A 490 21.60 9.58 34.93
N GLY A 491 20.52 9.42 35.67
CA GLY A 491 20.51 9.39 37.12
C GLY A 491 21.35 8.26 37.71
N PHE A 492 21.20 7.04 37.18
CA PHE A 492 22.01 5.88 37.62
C PHE A 492 23.48 6.01 37.22
N THR A 493 23.78 6.61 36.06
CA THR A 493 25.17 6.90 35.65
C THR A 493 25.82 7.89 36.61
N ILE A 494 25.16 9.01 36.88
CA ILE A 494 25.66 10.04 37.84
C ILE A 494 25.80 9.47 39.25
N TYR A 495 24.77 8.76 39.75
CA TYR A 495 24.80 8.12 41.07
C TYR A 495 25.98 7.15 41.22
N GLY A 496 26.20 6.31 40.20
CA GLY A 496 27.30 5.34 40.21
C GLY A 496 28.69 5.98 40.25
N ILE A 497 28.87 7.15 39.67
CA ILE A 497 30.19 7.79 39.54
C ILE A 497 30.44 8.83 40.63
N ARG A 498 29.40 9.49 41.15
CA ARG A 498 29.50 10.58 42.14
C ARG A 498 30.34 10.19 43.38
N SER A 499 30.08 9.01 43.95
CA SER A 499 30.80 8.53 45.12
C SER A 499 32.29 8.30 44.81
N ARG A 500 32.65 7.99 43.56
CA ARG A 500 34.02 7.74 43.14
C ARG A 500 34.80 9.02 42.88
N ILE A 501 34.13 10.04 42.33
CA ILE A 501 34.75 11.37 42.17
C ILE A 501 35.04 11.96 43.55
N ALA A 502 34.10 11.86 44.49
CA ALA A 502 34.25 12.38 45.85
C ALA A 502 35.42 11.72 46.62
N GLU A 503 35.73 10.42 46.37
CA GLU A 503 36.86 9.74 46.97
C GLU A 503 38.24 10.31 46.51
N TYR A 504 38.30 11.07 45.39
CA TYR A 504 39.53 11.70 44.90
C TYR A 504 39.58 13.21 45.15
N GLU A 505 38.50 13.83 45.56
CA GLU A 505 38.40 15.26 45.89
C GLU A 505 38.48 15.52 47.40
N ALA A 506 38.42 14.45 48.23
CA ALA A 506 38.61 14.45 49.67
C ALA A 506 40.10 14.15 49.98
#